data_1b59f61acfd33cf142c6f958b2d86126
#
_entry.id   1b59f61acfd33cf142c6f958b2d86126
#
_cell.length_a   1.000
_cell.length_b   1.000
_cell.length_c   1.000
_cell.angle_alpha   90.00
_cell.angle_beta   90.00
_cell.angle_gamma   90.00
#
_symmetry.space_group_name_H-M   'P 1'
#
loop_
_entity.id
_entity.type
_entity.pdbx_description
1 polymer ?
#
loop_
_entity_poly.entity_id
_entity_poly.type
_entity_poly.pdbx_seq_one_letter_code
_entity_poly.pdbx_strand_id
1 'polypeptide(L)'
;MSKLPFFSAVVLIVLLSTGCSSMQTNIVPEATIPSIEPSATALINIDTQPTSTSNPTQTLPPTETASPTNTALPPGVIFRDDFDGSLQPGWTWENENKDKWTFTDDGMLQIIGQGESLLIENRQYNLLWLELPPGEFVVTVHLITKPFQDFHQAAIFLYEDPKNYVTINRGFCSPCATGGNGFFMDYKVSGAWGDYNYKTEATDVYLRLESKGQTISGYFATEPGNWQRLGRFGNYFTFKKVGLGVSNCRSSSDVLALFDYFEVSE
;
A
#
# COMPACT_ATOMS: atom_id res chain seq x y z
N MET A 1 -36.44 21.93 51.62
CA MET A 1 -35.15 22.09 50.94
C MET A 1 -34.51 20.74 50.83
N SER A 2 -34.73 20.04 49.72
CA SER A 2 -34.28 18.67 49.48
C SER A 2 -33.09 18.72 48.47
N LYS A 3 -31.93 18.23 48.89
CA LYS A 3 -30.74 18.13 48.05
C LYS A 3 -30.74 16.78 47.32
N LEU A 4 -30.86 16.79 45.99
CA LEU A 4 -30.61 15.63 45.15
C LEU A 4 -29.06 15.40 45.01
N PRO A 5 -28.58 14.17 45.07
CA PRO A 5 -27.20 13.85 44.76
C PRO A 5 -27.00 13.69 43.27
N PHE A 6 -25.98 14.37 42.74
CA PHE A 6 -25.43 14.16 41.36
C PHE A 6 -24.72 12.80 41.29
N PHE A 7 -25.26 11.88 40.51
CA PHE A 7 -24.55 10.67 40.12
C PHE A 7 -23.65 11.00 38.91
N SER A 8 -22.33 11.03 39.15
CA SER A 8 -21.33 11.14 38.11
C SER A 8 -21.17 9.74 37.46
N ALA A 9 -21.68 9.56 36.26
CA ALA A 9 -21.45 8.38 35.48
C ALA A 9 -20.03 8.46 34.87
N VAL A 10 -19.11 7.70 35.43
CA VAL A 10 -17.78 7.46 34.83
C VAL A 10 -17.97 6.52 33.65
N VAL A 11 -17.92 7.05 32.44
CA VAL A 11 -17.86 6.24 31.23
C VAL A 11 -16.43 5.74 31.08
N LEU A 12 -16.23 4.46 31.37
CA LEU A 12 -14.98 3.75 31.14
C LEU A 12 -14.82 3.48 29.63
N ILE A 13 -14.11 4.37 28.92
CA ILE A 13 -13.73 4.14 27.52
C ILE A 13 -12.58 3.13 27.54
N VAL A 14 -12.89 1.88 27.16
CA VAL A 14 -11.88 0.86 26.89
C VAL A 14 -11.23 1.21 25.56
N LEU A 15 -10.01 1.73 25.61
CA LEU A 15 -9.16 1.94 24.44
C LEU A 15 -8.73 0.55 23.92
N LEU A 16 -9.43 0.04 22.91
CA LEU A 16 -8.94 -1.04 22.07
C LEU A 16 -7.86 -0.47 21.16
N SER A 17 -6.60 -0.67 21.56
CA SER A 17 -5.46 -0.47 20.68
C SER A 17 -5.54 -1.56 19.59
N THR A 18 -6.06 -1.23 18.43
CA THR A 18 -6.08 -2.10 17.25
C THR A 18 -4.70 -2.15 16.60
N GLY A 19 -3.73 -2.70 17.30
CA GLY A 19 -2.51 -3.23 16.71
C GLY A 19 -2.79 -4.64 16.22
N CYS A 20 -2.08 -5.11 15.20
CA CYS A 20 -2.09 -6.49 14.76
C CYS A 20 -1.72 -7.42 15.93
N SER A 21 -2.69 -7.79 16.76
CA SER A 21 -2.47 -8.74 17.86
C SER A 21 -2.65 -10.15 17.33
N SER A 22 -1.56 -10.92 17.32
CA SER A 22 -1.56 -12.33 16.99
C SER A 22 -2.42 -13.12 17.98
N MET A 23 -3.56 -13.65 17.54
CA MET A 23 -4.23 -14.74 18.23
C MET A 23 -3.41 -16.02 18.02
N GLN A 24 -2.75 -16.49 19.07
CA GLN A 24 -2.17 -17.83 19.09
C GLN A 24 -3.28 -18.88 19.07
N THR A 25 -3.41 -19.60 17.96
CA THR A 25 -4.23 -20.80 17.89
C THR A 25 -3.39 -22.03 18.23
N ASN A 26 -3.99 -22.89 19.05
CA ASN A 26 -3.46 -24.14 19.58
C ASN A 26 -2.92 -25.07 18.50
N ILE A 27 -1.78 -25.69 18.83
CA ILE A 27 -1.08 -26.73 18.10
C ILE A 27 -1.95 -27.99 18.00
N VAL A 28 -2.24 -28.45 16.77
CA VAL A 28 -2.77 -29.79 16.47
C VAL A 28 -1.58 -30.68 16.12
N PRO A 29 -1.53 -31.93 16.61
CA PRO A 29 -0.35 -32.80 16.44
C PRO A 29 -0.13 -33.29 15.01
N GLU A 30 1.13 -33.38 14.69
CA GLU A 30 1.80 -33.83 13.48
C GLU A 30 1.29 -35.15 12.94
N ALA A 31 0.86 -35.19 11.68
CA ALA A 31 0.60 -36.43 10.94
C ALA A 31 1.88 -36.87 10.22
N THR A 32 2.32 -38.10 10.54
CA THR A 32 3.50 -38.78 10.00
C THR A 32 3.38 -39.01 8.49
N ILE A 33 4.34 -38.49 7.69
CA ILE A 33 4.45 -38.73 6.25
C ILE A 33 5.25 -40.01 6.02
N PRO A 34 4.80 -40.95 5.17
CA PRO A 34 5.58 -42.13 4.82
C PRO A 34 6.72 -41.82 3.85
N SER A 35 7.88 -42.38 4.15
CA SER A 35 9.11 -42.32 3.34
C SER A 35 8.92 -43.02 1.99
N ILE A 36 9.29 -42.32 0.89
CA ILE A 36 9.37 -42.89 -0.45
C ILE A 36 10.84 -43.17 -0.78
N GLU A 37 11.19 -44.43 -1.03
CA GLU A 37 12.51 -44.87 -1.46
C GLU A 37 12.83 -44.35 -2.90
N PRO A 38 14.11 -44.04 -3.21
CA PRO A 38 14.51 -43.60 -4.55
C PRO A 38 14.67 -44.77 -5.52
N SER A 39 13.93 -44.72 -6.61
CA SER A 39 14.04 -45.66 -7.72
C SER A 39 15.32 -45.40 -8.58
N ALA A 40 15.96 -46.47 -8.97
CA ALA A 40 17.26 -46.48 -9.65
C ALA A 40 17.28 -45.79 -11.04
N THR A 41 18.29 -44.99 -11.26
CA THR A 41 18.60 -44.27 -12.52
C THR A 41 19.19 -45.23 -13.54
N ALA A 42 18.57 -45.35 -14.72
CA ALA A 42 19.14 -46.00 -15.90
C ALA A 42 20.15 -45.09 -16.60
N LEU A 43 21.35 -45.58 -16.81
CA LEU A 43 22.42 -44.90 -17.58
C LEU A 43 22.10 -44.95 -19.08
N ILE A 44 21.92 -43.80 -19.68
CA ILE A 44 21.86 -43.66 -21.14
C ILE A 44 23.27 -43.32 -21.66
N ASN A 45 23.78 -44.20 -22.51
CA ASN A 45 25.04 -44.00 -23.26
C ASN A 45 24.78 -42.96 -24.36
N ILE A 46 25.48 -41.82 -24.32
CA ILE A 46 25.45 -40.83 -25.40
C ILE A 46 26.67 -40.99 -26.27
N ASP A 47 26.41 -41.36 -27.50
CA ASP A 47 27.38 -41.47 -28.61
C ASP A 47 27.84 -40.04 -29.01
N THR A 48 29.14 -39.77 -28.96
CA THR A 48 29.72 -38.47 -29.27
C THR A 48 30.05 -38.35 -30.74
N GLN A 49 29.19 -37.71 -31.51
CA GLN A 49 29.48 -37.26 -32.88
C GLN A 49 30.11 -35.85 -32.82
N PRO A 50 31.23 -35.59 -33.55
CA PRO A 50 31.88 -34.29 -33.52
C PRO A 50 31.06 -33.23 -34.24
N THR A 51 30.73 -32.18 -33.49
CA THR A 51 29.96 -31.01 -33.97
C THR A 51 30.87 -30.05 -34.71
N SER A 52 30.49 -29.70 -35.93
CA SER A 52 31.12 -28.70 -36.78
C SER A 52 31.16 -27.31 -36.13
N THR A 53 32.32 -26.66 -36.22
CA THR A 53 32.62 -25.32 -35.72
C THR A 53 31.68 -24.29 -36.34
N SER A 54 30.82 -23.67 -35.51
CA SER A 54 29.96 -22.55 -35.91
C SER A 54 30.77 -21.26 -36.04
N ASN A 55 30.56 -20.56 -37.14
CA ASN A 55 31.07 -19.23 -37.44
C ASN A 55 30.74 -18.24 -36.34
N PRO A 56 31.59 -17.26 -35.98
CA PRO A 56 31.27 -16.28 -34.94
C PRO A 56 30.08 -15.41 -35.36
N THR A 57 29.01 -15.48 -34.58
CA THR A 57 27.85 -14.59 -34.70
C THR A 57 28.29 -13.17 -34.42
N GLN A 58 28.08 -12.25 -35.36
CA GLN A 58 28.30 -10.83 -35.15
C GLN A 58 27.35 -10.35 -34.04
N THR A 59 27.93 -9.87 -32.93
CA THR A 59 27.19 -9.21 -31.86
C THR A 59 26.69 -7.86 -32.40
N LEU A 60 25.39 -7.70 -32.51
CA LEU A 60 24.77 -6.40 -32.82
C LEU A 60 25.15 -5.39 -31.73
N PRO A 61 25.44 -4.13 -32.08
CA PRO A 61 25.68 -3.09 -31.08
C PRO A 61 24.43 -2.96 -30.17
N PRO A 62 24.63 -2.65 -28.88
CA PRO A 62 23.52 -2.47 -27.97
C PRO A 62 22.59 -1.37 -28.52
N THR A 63 21.30 -1.68 -28.63
CA THR A 63 20.27 -0.69 -28.95
C THR A 63 20.28 0.36 -27.83
N GLU A 64 20.52 1.63 -28.17
CA GLU A 64 20.45 2.73 -27.23
C GLU A 64 19.03 2.73 -26.62
N THR A 65 18.95 2.54 -25.31
CA THR A 65 17.69 2.68 -24.55
C THR A 65 17.26 4.13 -24.70
N ALA A 66 16.08 4.36 -25.27
CA ALA A 66 15.52 5.69 -25.44
C ALA A 66 15.49 6.40 -24.07
N SER A 67 16.12 7.57 -24.00
CA SER A 67 16.05 8.42 -22.81
C SER A 67 14.58 8.78 -22.55
N PRO A 68 14.10 8.76 -21.30
CA PRO A 68 12.72 9.08 -21.00
C PRO A 68 12.40 10.49 -21.53
N THR A 69 11.38 10.59 -22.35
CA THR A 69 10.89 11.86 -22.88
C THR A 69 10.27 12.63 -21.72
N ASN A 70 10.85 13.77 -21.36
CA ASN A 70 10.34 14.63 -20.30
C ASN A 70 9.04 15.28 -20.81
N THR A 71 7.91 14.59 -20.68
CA THR A 71 6.58 15.12 -21.03
C THR A 71 6.23 16.22 -20.04
N ALA A 72 5.88 17.41 -20.52
CA ALA A 72 5.45 18.52 -19.68
C ALA A 72 4.20 18.09 -18.87
N LEU A 73 4.23 18.33 -17.56
CA LEU A 73 3.10 18.01 -16.69
C LEU A 73 1.87 18.85 -17.07
N PRO A 74 0.64 18.33 -16.90
CA PRO A 74 -0.59 19.09 -17.07
C PRO A 74 -0.63 20.32 -16.14
N PRO A 75 -1.35 21.38 -16.49
CA PRO A 75 -1.52 22.57 -15.64
C PRO A 75 -2.07 22.17 -14.25
N GLY A 76 -1.44 22.68 -13.17
CA GLY A 76 -1.80 22.39 -11.79
C GLY A 76 -1.20 21.10 -11.24
N VAL A 77 -0.60 20.23 -12.08
CA VAL A 77 0.11 19.03 -11.61
C VAL A 77 1.54 19.42 -11.27
N ILE A 78 1.96 19.17 -10.03
CA ILE A 78 3.30 19.46 -9.52
C ILE A 78 4.20 18.23 -9.51
N PHE A 79 3.61 17.03 -9.45
CA PHE A 79 4.33 15.77 -9.57
C PHE A 79 3.40 14.71 -10.15
N ARG A 80 3.93 13.88 -11.06
CA ARG A 80 3.24 12.70 -11.57
C ARG A 80 4.25 11.60 -11.89
N ASP A 81 3.90 10.38 -11.50
CA ASP A 81 4.62 9.16 -11.87
C ASP A 81 3.61 8.15 -12.42
N ASP A 82 3.77 7.77 -13.67
CA ASP A 82 2.96 6.76 -14.36
C ASP A 82 3.61 5.37 -14.26
N PHE A 83 4.69 5.23 -13.49
CA PHE A 83 5.41 3.98 -13.19
C PHE A 83 5.88 3.18 -14.41
N ASP A 84 6.18 3.86 -15.53
CA ASP A 84 6.60 3.27 -16.79
C ASP A 84 8.04 2.69 -16.74
N GLY A 85 8.23 1.66 -15.90
CA GLY A 85 9.50 0.91 -15.79
C GLY A 85 10.57 1.56 -14.93
N SER A 86 10.34 2.77 -14.39
CA SER A 86 11.26 3.44 -13.47
C SER A 86 10.51 4.45 -12.61
N LEU A 87 10.99 4.69 -11.37
CA LEU A 87 10.46 5.78 -10.55
C LEU A 87 10.93 7.13 -11.07
N GLN A 88 10.03 8.11 -11.07
CA GLN A 88 10.39 9.51 -11.28
C GLN A 88 11.33 10.00 -10.17
N PRO A 89 12.22 10.97 -10.44
CA PRO A 89 13.06 11.58 -9.41
C PRO A 89 12.22 12.19 -8.27
N GLY A 90 12.69 12.03 -7.03
CA GLY A 90 12.02 12.54 -5.82
C GLY A 90 11.52 11.45 -4.89
N TRP A 91 11.27 10.25 -5.40
CA TRP A 91 10.90 9.12 -4.56
C TRP A 91 12.04 8.62 -3.67
N THR A 92 11.70 8.20 -2.46
CA THR A 92 12.60 7.56 -1.51
C THR A 92 11.93 6.36 -0.86
N TRP A 93 12.57 5.19 -0.93
CA TRP A 93 12.13 4.00 -0.21
C TRP A 93 12.48 4.06 1.29
N GLU A 94 11.54 3.70 2.13
CA GLU A 94 11.76 3.40 3.54
C GLU A 94 11.61 1.89 3.76
N ASN A 95 12.63 1.27 4.37
CA ASN A 95 12.72 -0.17 4.62
C ASN A 95 12.53 -0.99 3.32
N GLU A 96 13.28 -0.66 2.28
CA GLU A 96 13.19 -1.31 0.97
C GLU A 96 13.51 -2.81 1.05
N ASN A 97 12.61 -3.62 0.51
CA ASN A 97 12.82 -5.03 0.17
C ASN A 97 12.61 -5.22 -1.34
N LYS A 98 13.72 -5.31 -2.08
CA LYS A 98 13.72 -5.40 -3.55
C LYS A 98 13.04 -6.65 -4.11
N ASP A 99 12.91 -7.71 -3.33
CA ASP A 99 12.25 -8.94 -3.74
C ASP A 99 10.72 -8.84 -3.70
N LYS A 100 10.19 -7.73 -3.20
CA LYS A 100 8.76 -7.54 -2.96
C LYS A 100 8.15 -6.34 -3.69
N TRP A 101 8.86 -5.79 -4.67
CA TRP A 101 8.30 -4.81 -5.59
C TRP A 101 8.95 -4.93 -6.98
N THR A 102 8.24 -4.51 -8.00
CA THR A 102 8.74 -4.49 -9.39
C THR A 102 7.87 -3.59 -10.24
N PHE A 103 8.33 -3.25 -11.44
CA PHE A 103 7.47 -2.73 -12.50
C PHE A 103 6.93 -3.89 -13.32
N THR A 104 5.64 -3.82 -13.68
CA THR A 104 5.02 -4.80 -14.60
C THR A 104 5.28 -4.43 -16.04
N ASP A 105 5.09 -5.38 -16.96
CA ASP A 105 5.22 -5.13 -18.40
C ASP A 105 4.16 -4.13 -18.92
N ASP A 106 3.06 -3.99 -18.20
CA ASP A 106 1.97 -3.03 -18.50
C ASP A 106 2.23 -1.63 -17.90
N GLY A 107 3.42 -1.36 -17.34
CA GLY A 107 3.78 -0.04 -16.82
C GLY A 107 3.13 0.30 -15.48
N MET A 108 3.02 -0.65 -14.54
CA MET A 108 2.52 -0.40 -13.19
C MET A 108 3.58 -0.72 -12.14
N LEU A 109 3.59 0.01 -11.03
CA LEU A 109 4.36 -0.36 -9.86
C LEU A 109 3.61 -1.44 -9.06
N GLN A 110 4.17 -2.63 -9.02
CA GLN A 110 3.69 -3.72 -8.18
C GLN A 110 4.40 -3.71 -6.83
N ILE A 111 3.63 -3.76 -5.73
CA ILE A 111 4.16 -3.96 -4.38
C ILE A 111 3.43 -5.14 -3.73
N ILE A 112 4.21 -6.07 -3.15
CA ILE A 112 3.70 -7.16 -2.31
C ILE A 112 3.82 -6.73 -0.87
N GLY A 113 2.67 -6.67 -0.18
CA GLY A 113 2.55 -6.19 1.19
C GLY A 113 3.32 -7.03 2.19
N GLN A 114 4.05 -6.36 3.05
CA GLN A 114 4.80 -6.94 4.15
C GLN A 114 4.65 -6.08 5.41
N GLY A 115 5.04 -6.68 6.54
CA GLY A 115 5.13 -5.98 7.81
C GLY A 115 3.81 -5.81 8.55
N GLU A 116 3.80 -4.90 9.51
CA GLU A 116 2.61 -4.57 10.30
C GLU A 116 1.72 -3.55 9.58
N SER A 117 0.79 -2.95 10.30
CA SER A 117 -0.04 -1.86 9.76
C SER A 117 0.83 -0.72 9.26
N LEU A 118 0.38 -0.07 8.18
CA LEU A 118 1.04 1.10 7.64
C LEU A 118 1.23 2.18 8.71
N LEU A 119 2.37 2.88 8.66
CA LEU A 119 2.76 3.97 9.56
C LEU A 119 2.98 3.57 11.04
N ILE A 120 3.14 2.28 11.35
CA ILE A 120 3.72 1.84 12.61
C ILE A 120 5.25 1.87 12.47
N GLU A 121 5.89 2.69 13.27
CA GLU A 121 7.32 2.98 13.21
C GLU A 121 8.19 1.71 13.15
N ASN A 122 9.11 1.66 12.18
CA ASN A 122 10.10 0.60 11.95
C ASN A 122 9.56 -0.83 11.74
N ARG A 123 8.31 -0.99 11.33
CA ARG A 123 7.69 -2.33 11.17
C ARG A 123 7.05 -2.58 9.81
N GLN A 124 6.99 -1.59 8.97
CA GLN A 124 6.52 -1.67 7.59
C GLN A 124 7.69 -1.75 6.62
N TYR A 125 7.43 -2.28 5.43
CA TYR A 125 8.39 -2.40 4.35
C TYR A 125 7.84 -1.75 3.08
N ASN A 126 8.76 -1.35 2.21
CA ASN A 126 8.43 -0.78 0.91
C ASN A 126 7.43 0.39 1.00
N LEU A 127 7.65 1.31 1.94
CA LEU A 127 7.00 2.60 1.88
C LEU A 127 7.74 3.50 0.89
N LEU A 128 7.02 4.02 -0.06
CA LEU A 128 7.55 4.94 -1.07
C LEU A 128 7.11 6.36 -0.72
N TRP A 129 8.08 7.24 -0.48
CA TRP A 129 7.87 8.60 0.01
C TRP A 129 8.28 9.66 -1.00
N LEU A 130 7.51 10.72 -1.05
CA LEU A 130 7.79 11.96 -1.77
C LEU A 130 7.68 13.14 -0.80
N GLU A 131 8.67 14.05 -0.80
CA GLU A 131 8.61 15.31 -0.07
C GLU A 131 7.51 16.20 -0.67
N LEU A 132 6.70 16.80 0.20
CA LEU A 132 5.65 17.73 -0.22
C LEU A 132 6.09 19.17 -0.05
N PRO A 133 5.84 20.03 -1.03
CA PRO A 133 5.92 21.47 -0.81
C PRO A 133 4.83 21.92 0.18
N PRO A 134 5.06 23.00 0.96
CA PRO A 134 4.03 23.57 1.79
C PRO A 134 2.91 24.16 0.92
N GLY A 135 1.65 24.02 1.35
CA GLY A 135 0.51 24.60 0.64
C GLY A 135 -0.72 23.70 0.62
N GLU A 136 -1.64 24.05 -0.24
CA GLU A 136 -2.79 23.23 -0.59
C GLU A 136 -2.37 22.24 -1.67
N PHE A 137 -2.88 21.02 -1.61
CA PHE A 137 -2.59 19.99 -2.60
C PHE A 137 -3.67 18.92 -2.64
N VAL A 138 -3.69 18.23 -3.76
CA VAL A 138 -4.49 17.03 -3.99
C VAL A 138 -3.54 15.89 -4.35
N VAL A 139 -3.64 14.77 -3.64
CA VAL A 139 -2.93 13.53 -3.97
C VAL A 139 -3.91 12.52 -4.52
N THR A 140 -3.62 11.96 -5.68
CA THR A 140 -4.47 10.97 -6.34
C THR A 140 -3.64 9.76 -6.73
N VAL A 141 -4.20 8.57 -6.58
CA VAL A 141 -3.64 7.32 -7.06
C VAL A 141 -4.72 6.48 -7.74
N HIS A 142 -4.36 5.79 -8.80
CA HIS A 142 -5.12 4.67 -9.32
C HIS A 142 -4.43 3.39 -8.89
N LEU A 143 -5.17 2.46 -8.28
CA LEU A 143 -4.62 1.21 -7.79
C LEU A 143 -5.57 0.03 -7.99
N ILE A 144 -4.98 -1.15 -8.23
CA ILE A 144 -5.68 -2.43 -8.35
C ILE A 144 -5.18 -3.32 -7.22
N THR A 145 -6.09 -3.78 -6.35
CA THR A 145 -5.76 -4.67 -5.23
C THR A 145 -6.98 -5.49 -4.80
N LYS A 146 -6.73 -6.68 -4.28
CA LYS A 146 -7.77 -7.57 -3.76
C LYS A 146 -7.42 -8.02 -2.33
N PRO A 147 -7.60 -7.17 -1.32
CA PRO A 147 -7.44 -7.56 0.08
C PRO A 147 -8.46 -8.64 0.45
N PHE A 148 -8.07 -9.64 1.25
CA PHE A 148 -8.95 -10.76 1.59
C PHE A 148 -8.73 -11.29 3.02
N GLN A 149 -7.82 -10.71 3.77
CA GLN A 149 -7.52 -11.06 5.15
C GLN A 149 -7.42 -9.79 5.99
N ASP A 150 -7.74 -9.87 7.28
CA ASP A 150 -7.76 -8.74 8.19
C ASP A 150 -6.46 -7.92 8.14
N PHE A 151 -6.65 -6.62 7.97
CA PHE A 151 -5.62 -5.60 7.89
C PHE A 151 -4.71 -5.68 6.64
N HIS A 152 -5.08 -6.47 5.62
CA HIS A 152 -4.56 -6.29 4.29
C HIS A 152 -4.98 -4.92 3.78
N GLN A 153 -4.03 -4.12 3.30
CA GLN A 153 -4.32 -2.76 2.83
C GLN A 153 -3.29 -2.28 1.82
N ALA A 154 -3.78 -1.50 0.84
CA ALA A 154 -2.98 -0.70 -0.05
C ALA A 154 -3.44 0.76 0.06
N ALA A 155 -2.52 1.69 0.28
CA ALA A 155 -2.83 3.04 0.71
C ALA A 155 -1.96 4.12 0.09
N ILE A 156 -2.49 5.34 0.09
CA ILE A 156 -1.72 6.58 0.11
C ILE A 156 -1.83 7.22 1.48
N PHE A 157 -0.83 8.01 1.85
CA PHE A 157 -0.78 8.64 3.15
C PHE A 157 -0.10 10.02 3.11
N LEU A 158 -0.56 10.90 4.00
CA LEU A 158 0.05 12.18 4.32
C LEU A 158 0.67 12.06 5.71
N TYR A 159 1.90 12.53 5.86
CA TYR A 159 2.66 12.29 7.08
C TYR A 159 3.40 13.55 7.53
N GLU A 160 3.29 13.85 8.81
CA GLU A 160 4.10 14.83 9.53
C GLU A 160 5.02 14.15 10.52
N ASP A 161 4.45 13.31 11.40
CA ASP A 161 5.12 12.54 12.44
C ASP A 161 4.22 11.36 12.91
N PRO A 162 4.68 10.46 13.83
CA PRO A 162 3.89 9.31 14.28
C PRO A 162 2.59 9.64 15.02
N LYS A 163 2.38 10.90 15.43
CA LYS A 163 1.16 11.37 16.10
C LYS A 163 0.24 12.15 15.17
N ASN A 164 0.73 12.50 13.97
CA ASN A 164 0.07 13.37 13.02
C ASN A 164 0.22 12.80 11.61
N TYR A 165 -0.80 12.08 11.15
CA TYR A 165 -0.84 11.50 9.81
C TYR A 165 -2.25 11.17 9.36
N VAL A 166 -2.42 10.94 8.08
CA VAL A 166 -3.67 10.46 7.46
C VAL A 166 -3.34 9.37 6.45
N THR A 167 -4.14 8.32 6.43
CA THR A 167 -4.11 7.31 5.36
C THR A 167 -5.48 7.22 4.71
N ILE A 168 -5.53 6.93 3.41
CA ILE A 168 -6.72 6.39 2.76
C ILE A 168 -6.32 5.12 2.03
N ASN A 169 -7.08 4.05 2.23
CA ASN A 169 -6.70 2.75 1.74
C ASN A 169 -7.89 1.94 1.20
N ARG A 170 -7.58 1.02 0.30
CA ARG A 170 -8.42 -0.12 -0.04
C ARG A 170 -7.96 -1.30 0.81
N GLY A 171 -8.80 -1.80 1.69
CA GLY A 171 -8.41 -2.78 2.68
C GLY A 171 -9.50 -3.82 2.99
N PHE A 172 -9.16 -4.73 3.91
CA PHE A 172 -10.06 -5.72 4.48
C PHE A 172 -9.98 -5.69 6.01
N CYS A 173 -11.13 -5.62 6.68
CA CYS A 173 -11.22 -5.63 8.14
C CYS A 173 -12.55 -6.25 8.57
N SER A 174 -12.53 -7.53 9.02
CA SER A 174 -13.74 -8.21 9.47
C SER A 174 -14.31 -7.65 10.79
N PRO A 175 -13.50 -7.20 11.77
CA PRO A 175 -14.02 -6.59 12.99
C PRO A 175 -14.46 -5.12 12.83
N CYS A 176 -14.17 -4.49 11.68
CA CYS A 176 -14.56 -3.11 11.41
C CYS A 176 -16.04 -2.99 10.99
N ALA A 177 -16.56 -1.77 10.92
CA ALA A 177 -17.94 -1.52 10.51
C ALA A 177 -18.29 -2.02 9.09
N THR A 178 -17.29 -2.16 8.21
CA THR A 178 -17.46 -2.76 6.86
C THR A 178 -17.73 -4.25 6.91
N GLY A 179 -17.31 -4.94 7.97
CA GLY A 179 -17.40 -6.39 8.10
C GLY A 179 -16.59 -7.17 7.04
N GLY A 180 -15.53 -6.57 6.52
CA GLY A 180 -14.68 -7.14 5.46
C GLY A 180 -14.08 -6.08 4.55
N ASN A 181 -14.30 -6.22 3.25
CA ASN A 181 -13.78 -5.33 2.23
C ASN A 181 -14.32 -3.90 2.34
N GLY A 182 -13.45 -2.91 2.18
CA GLY A 182 -13.85 -1.51 2.27
C GLY A 182 -12.78 -0.52 1.83
N PHE A 183 -13.21 0.73 1.75
CA PHE A 183 -12.34 1.90 1.83
C PHE A 183 -12.27 2.34 3.28
N PHE A 184 -11.07 2.70 3.73
CA PHE A 184 -10.83 3.19 5.07
C PHE A 184 -9.98 4.45 4.99
N MET A 185 -10.35 5.46 5.78
CA MET A 185 -9.56 6.66 5.98
C MET A 185 -9.26 6.75 7.46
N ASP A 186 -8.02 6.46 7.81
CA ASP A 186 -7.55 6.45 9.18
C ASP A 186 -6.67 7.68 9.42
N TYR A 187 -6.80 8.33 10.59
CA TYR A 187 -5.99 9.50 10.89
C TYR A 187 -5.62 9.56 12.38
N LYS A 188 -4.48 10.19 12.65
CA LYS A 188 -4.10 10.64 13.98
C LYS A 188 -3.92 12.16 13.99
N VAL A 189 -4.46 12.81 15.01
CA VAL A 189 -4.30 14.24 15.31
C VAL A 189 -3.79 14.36 16.73
N SER A 190 -2.57 14.83 16.93
CA SER A 190 -1.92 14.89 18.25
C SER A 190 -2.00 13.56 19.01
N GLY A 191 -1.90 12.45 18.27
CA GLY A 191 -2.00 11.09 18.80
C GLY A 191 -3.44 10.57 19.01
N ALA A 192 -4.48 11.40 18.91
CA ALA A 192 -5.87 10.95 18.95
C ALA A 192 -6.25 10.30 17.62
N TRP A 193 -6.84 9.11 17.69
CA TRP A 193 -7.27 8.32 16.54
C TRP A 193 -8.67 8.69 16.07
N GLY A 194 -8.90 8.61 14.77
CA GLY A 194 -10.22 8.65 14.16
C GLY A 194 -10.25 7.93 12.82
N ASP A 195 -11.42 7.51 12.39
CA ASP A 195 -11.60 6.78 11.15
C ASP A 195 -12.91 7.13 10.43
N TYR A 196 -12.92 6.86 9.13
CA TYR A 196 -14.09 6.78 8.27
C TYR A 196 -13.96 5.53 7.42
N ASN A 197 -15.10 4.88 7.12
CA ASN A 197 -15.08 3.67 6.30
C ASN A 197 -16.32 3.57 5.41
N TYR A 198 -16.16 2.82 4.31
CA TYR A 198 -17.24 2.54 3.35
C TYR A 198 -17.05 1.14 2.78
N LYS A 199 -18.10 0.31 2.86
CA LYS A 199 -18.06 -1.08 2.38
C LYS A 199 -18.01 -1.13 0.85
N THR A 200 -17.08 -1.91 0.28
CA THR A 200 -16.98 -2.14 -1.17
C THR A 200 -16.28 -3.46 -1.48
N GLU A 201 -16.65 -4.06 -2.60
CA GLU A 201 -15.95 -5.22 -3.17
C GLU A 201 -15.09 -4.84 -4.39
N ALA A 202 -15.09 -3.55 -4.80
CA ALA A 202 -14.30 -3.09 -5.94
C ALA A 202 -12.79 -3.35 -5.70
N THR A 203 -12.11 -3.82 -6.74
CA THR A 203 -10.68 -4.13 -6.70
C THR A 203 -9.83 -3.19 -7.55
N ASP A 204 -10.45 -2.48 -8.47
CA ASP A 204 -9.89 -1.45 -9.34
C ASP A 204 -10.49 -0.12 -8.90
N VAL A 205 -9.66 0.77 -8.36
CA VAL A 205 -10.14 1.91 -7.58
C VAL A 205 -9.21 3.12 -7.66
N TYR A 206 -9.79 4.28 -7.41
CA TYR A 206 -9.07 5.54 -7.28
C TYR A 206 -9.20 6.04 -5.85
N LEU A 207 -8.08 6.47 -5.26
CA LEU A 207 -8.05 7.09 -3.95
C LEU A 207 -7.52 8.52 -4.06
N ARG A 208 -8.09 9.41 -3.23
CA ARG A 208 -7.66 10.80 -3.20
C ARG A 208 -7.64 11.35 -1.78
N LEU A 209 -6.57 12.07 -1.44
CA LEU A 209 -6.48 12.93 -0.27
C LEU A 209 -6.34 14.38 -0.73
N GLU A 210 -7.13 15.26 -0.15
CA GLU A 210 -7.15 16.69 -0.45
C GLU A 210 -6.87 17.49 0.83
N SER A 211 -5.84 18.33 0.80
CA SER A 211 -5.54 19.34 1.82
C SER A 211 -5.93 20.70 1.28
N LYS A 212 -7.04 21.28 1.77
CA LYS A 212 -7.55 22.55 1.28
C LYS A 212 -8.09 23.42 2.42
N GLY A 213 -7.55 24.63 2.53
CA GLY A 213 -7.84 25.53 3.64
C GLY A 213 -7.54 24.85 4.97
N GLN A 214 -8.55 24.81 5.86
CA GLN A 214 -8.44 24.20 7.18
C GLN A 214 -9.04 22.79 7.20
N THR A 215 -9.04 22.05 6.09
CA THR A 215 -9.66 20.72 6.03
C THR A 215 -8.81 19.73 5.27
N ILE A 216 -8.85 18.47 5.75
CA ILE A 216 -8.42 17.29 5.03
C ILE A 216 -9.67 16.50 4.63
N SER A 217 -9.76 16.12 3.39
CA SER A 217 -10.84 15.29 2.86
C SER A 217 -10.28 14.07 2.14
N GLY A 218 -10.89 12.91 2.37
CA GLY A 218 -10.59 11.68 1.65
C GLY A 218 -11.74 11.32 0.71
N TYR A 219 -11.38 10.87 -0.48
CA TYR A 219 -12.33 10.44 -1.52
C TYR A 219 -11.90 9.13 -2.12
N PHE A 220 -12.86 8.41 -2.66
CA PHE A 220 -12.66 7.22 -3.47
C PHE A 220 -13.50 7.29 -4.74
N ALA A 221 -13.12 6.52 -5.76
CA ALA A 221 -13.92 6.30 -6.94
C ALA A 221 -13.66 4.88 -7.49
N THR A 222 -14.64 4.32 -8.21
CA THR A 222 -14.51 3.07 -8.98
C THR A 222 -14.47 3.32 -10.48
N GLU A 223 -14.66 4.59 -10.88
CA GLU A 223 -14.54 5.08 -12.25
C GLU A 223 -13.82 6.44 -12.23
N PRO A 224 -12.98 6.75 -13.21
CA PRO A 224 -12.24 8.01 -13.26
C PRO A 224 -13.16 9.22 -13.10
N GLY A 225 -12.84 10.11 -12.17
CA GLY A 225 -13.56 11.37 -11.96
C GLY A 225 -14.88 11.26 -11.17
N ASN A 226 -15.40 10.06 -10.92
CA ASN A 226 -16.66 9.87 -10.17
C ASN A 226 -16.40 9.80 -8.65
N TRP A 227 -15.91 10.89 -8.09
CA TRP A 227 -15.46 10.97 -6.69
C TRP A 227 -16.60 10.95 -5.67
N GLN A 228 -16.51 10.05 -4.70
CA GLN A 228 -17.33 10.02 -3.50
C GLN A 228 -16.47 10.36 -2.29
N ARG A 229 -16.96 11.26 -1.43
CA ARG A 229 -16.23 11.62 -0.21
C ARG A 229 -16.39 10.53 0.84
N LEU A 230 -15.27 9.96 1.30
CA LEU A 230 -15.22 9.00 2.39
C LEU A 230 -15.30 9.69 3.76
N GLY A 231 -14.49 10.73 3.95
CA GLY A 231 -14.40 11.46 5.21
C GLY A 231 -13.85 12.86 5.06
N ARG A 232 -13.99 13.65 6.15
CA ARG A 232 -13.46 15.01 6.26
C ARG A 232 -13.26 15.38 7.71
N PHE A 233 -12.13 16.05 8.02
CA PHE A 233 -11.86 16.59 9.35
C PHE A 233 -11.00 17.87 9.25
N GLY A 234 -10.79 18.54 10.39
CA GLY A 234 -9.99 19.78 10.43
C GLY A 234 -8.50 19.51 10.17
N ASN A 235 -7.88 20.33 9.32
CA ASN A 235 -6.44 20.28 9.08
C ASN A 235 -5.70 21.03 10.19
N TYR A 236 -4.99 20.30 11.02
CA TYR A 236 -4.13 20.80 12.10
C TYR A 236 -2.66 20.43 11.87
N PHE A 237 -2.32 20.02 10.65
CA PHE A 237 -1.03 19.45 10.29
C PHE A 237 -0.18 20.39 9.44
N THR A 238 1.14 20.16 9.49
CA THR A 238 2.09 20.63 8.49
C THR A 238 2.72 19.39 7.87
N PHE A 239 2.04 18.83 6.87
CA PHE A 239 2.55 17.63 6.20
C PHE A 239 3.90 17.89 5.55
N LYS A 240 4.82 16.93 5.72
CA LYS A 240 6.19 16.97 5.20
C LYS A 240 6.35 16.09 3.98
N LYS A 241 5.64 14.98 3.97
CA LYS A 241 5.74 13.98 2.90
C LYS A 241 4.40 13.28 2.66
N VAL A 242 4.27 12.82 1.44
CA VAL A 242 3.20 11.93 0.98
C VAL A 242 3.82 10.63 0.53
N GLY A 243 3.07 9.56 0.56
CA GLY A 243 3.59 8.28 0.10
C GLY A 243 2.52 7.27 -0.22
N LEU A 244 2.98 6.11 -0.64
CA LEU A 244 2.17 4.92 -0.88
C LEU A 244 2.84 3.69 -0.27
N GLY A 245 2.04 2.66 -0.03
CA GLY A 245 2.54 1.39 0.49
C GLY A 245 1.46 0.34 0.61
N VAL A 246 1.91 -0.89 0.84
CA VAL A 246 1.06 -2.09 0.96
C VAL A 246 1.46 -2.85 2.21
N SER A 247 0.48 -3.30 3.01
CA SER A 247 0.72 -4.10 4.21
C SER A 247 -0.15 -5.35 4.22
N ASN A 248 0.44 -6.47 4.66
CA ASN A 248 -0.28 -7.71 4.94
C ASN A 248 -0.50 -7.97 6.44
N CYS A 249 -0.17 -7.00 7.31
CA CYS A 249 -0.28 -7.09 8.77
C CYS A 249 0.34 -8.35 9.36
N ARG A 250 1.51 -8.79 8.83
CA ARG A 250 2.19 -10.05 9.19
C ARG A 250 1.35 -11.30 9.01
N SER A 251 0.33 -11.25 8.19
CA SER A 251 -0.43 -12.45 7.84
C SER A 251 0.46 -13.44 7.08
N SER A 252 0.05 -14.72 7.07
CA SER A 252 0.74 -15.75 6.28
C SER A 252 0.48 -15.64 4.77
N SER A 253 -0.44 -14.76 4.38
CA SER A 253 -0.85 -14.57 2.99
C SER A 253 -0.33 -13.24 2.47
N ASP A 254 0.21 -13.25 1.26
CA ASP A 254 0.59 -12.03 0.56
C ASP A 254 -0.66 -11.28 0.09
N VAL A 255 -0.58 -9.95 0.12
CA VAL A 255 -1.48 -9.05 -0.58
C VAL A 255 -0.68 -8.26 -1.60
N LEU A 256 -1.20 -8.17 -2.81
CA LEU A 256 -0.56 -7.48 -3.90
C LEU A 256 -1.35 -6.22 -4.25
N ALA A 257 -0.66 -5.13 -4.53
CA ALA A 257 -1.23 -3.95 -5.15
C ALA A 257 -0.44 -3.56 -6.40
N LEU A 258 -1.16 -3.14 -7.43
CA LEU A 258 -0.65 -2.52 -8.64
C LEU A 258 -1.03 -1.05 -8.60
N PHE A 259 -0.07 -0.17 -8.73
CA PHE A 259 -0.26 1.27 -8.83
C PHE A 259 0.01 1.68 -10.27
N ASP A 260 -1.02 2.20 -10.95
CA ASP A 260 -0.96 2.65 -12.34
C ASP A 260 -0.34 4.04 -12.44
N TYR A 261 -0.78 4.94 -11.57
CA TYR A 261 -0.15 6.26 -11.44
C TYR A 261 -0.30 6.82 -10.03
N PHE A 262 0.57 7.79 -9.75
CA PHE A 262 0.51 8.64 -8.57
C PHE A 262 0.66 10.10 -9.01
N GLU A 263 -0.21 10.97 -8.52
CA GLU A 263 -0.22 12.38 -8.91
C GLU A 263 -0.39 13.28 -7.68
N VAL A 264 0.37 14.39 -7.66
CA VAL A 264 0.16 15.50 -6.75
C VAL A 264 -0.14 16.74 -7.58
N SER A 265 -1.23 17.43 -7.24
CA SER A 265 -1.65 18.68 -7.91
C SER A 265 -2.06 19.74 -6.89
N GLU A 266 -2.12 21.01 -7.35
CA GLU A 266 -2.61 22.16 -6.57
C GLU A 266 -4.12 22.36 -6.72
#